data_21add0c167a2589e2331d8ae82052979
#
_entry.id   21add0c167a2589e2331d8ae82052979
#
_cell.length_a   1.000
_cell.length_b   1.000
_cell.length_c   1.000
_cell.angle_alpha   90.00
_cell.angle_beta   90.00
_cell.angle_gamma   90.00
#
_symmetry.space_group_name_H-M   'P 1'
#
loop_
_entity.id
_entity.type
_entity.pdbx_description
1 polymer ?
#
loop_
_entity_poly.entity_id
_entity_poly.type
_entity_poly.pdbx_seq_one_letter_code
_entity_poly.pdbx_strand_id
1 'polypeptide(L)'
;MSAERIGVVPFAPSLLLTDHRCLNVLHRCLGIMHPEEGCALLIGERNLTAPWRLSTVWPCCNAWRGNAEGSADTVQRCSRFAIDPREQIAAQRWARRRTCQMLGVAHSHPETSAQPSLHDRRWGEPERLMLIRSGQGELRAWWLGRHREIHPITITNSIWDTQDHGEAAVSECR
;
A
#
# COMPACT_ATOMS: atom_id res chain seq x y z
N MET A 1 -26.21 -23.86 22.25
CA MET A 1 -24.99 -24.31 21.51
C MET A 1 -24.53 -23.14 20.65
N SER A 2 -23.57 -22.37 21.16
CA SER A 2 -23.02 -21.21 20.45
C SER A 2 -21.99 -21.72 19.45
N ALA A 3 -22.22 -21.46 18.17
CA ALA A 3 -21.25 -21.72 17.12
C ALA A 3 -20.08 -20.75 17.31
N GLU A 4 -18.96 -21.24 17.81
CA GLU A 4 -17.69 -20.54 17.77
C GLU A 4 -17.37 -20.23 16.30
N ARG A 5 -17.36 -18.95 15.95
CA ARG A 5 -16.78 -18.50 14.69
C ARG A 5 -15.28 -18.81 14.78
N ILE A 6 -14.85 -19.83 14.05
CA ILE A 6 -13.45 -20.10 13.81
C ILE A 6 -12.91 -18.85 13.14
N GLY A 7 -12.23 -18.01 13.91
CA GLY A 7 -11.55 -16.83 13.38
C GLY A 7 -10.46 -17.32 12.43
N VAL A 8 -10.66 -17.11 11.14
CA VAL A 8 -9.61 -17.29 10.14
C VAL A 8 -8.50 -16.34 10.54
N VAL A 9 -7.42 -16.89 11.10
CA VAL A 9 -6.20 -16.12 11.36
C VAL A 9 -5.71 -15.62 10.01
N PRO A 10 -5.65 -14.30 9.76
CA PRO A 10 -5.18 -13.82 8.49
C PRO A 10 -3.75 -14.28 8.28
N PHE A 11 -3.54 -15.05 7.23
CA PHE A 11 -2.23 -15.56 6.88
C PHE A 11 -1.34 -14.39 6.43
N ALA A 12 -0.22 -14.18 7.14
CA ALA A 12 0.78 -13.21 6.73
C ALA A 12 1.42 -13.70 5.42
N PRO A 13 1.38 -12.91 4.33
CA PRO A 13 2.05 -13.31 3.10
C PRO A 13 3.57 -13.28 3.31
N SER A 14 4.28 -14.27 2.79
CA SER A 14 5.74 -14.25 2.72
C SER A 14 6.26 -13.60 1.43
N LEU A 15 5.40 -13.50 0.42
CA LEU A 15 5.73 -13.06 -0.92
C LEU A 15 4.65 -12.14 -1.48
N LEU A 16 5.09 -11.02 -2.06
CA LEU A 16 4.26 -10.08 -2.81
C LEU A 16 4.68 -10.08 -4.28
N LEU A 17 3.81 -10.52 -5.15
CA LEU A 17 4.00 -10.41 -6.59
C LEU A 17 3.55 -9.03 -7.07
N THR A 18 4.34 -8.42 -7.94
CA THR A 18 3.99 -7.14 -8.57
C THR A 18 4.65 -7.04 -9.93
N ASP A 19 4.30 -6.05 -10.73
CA ASP A 19 4.93 -5.77 -11.99
C ASP A 19 5.82 -4.52 -11.93
N HIS A 20 6.63 -4.32 -12.95
CA HIS A 20 7.52 -3.14 -13.04
C HIS A 20 6.76 -1.82 -13.13
N ARG A 21 5.50 -1.82 -13.63
CA ARG A 21 4.66 -0.61 -13.72
C ARG A 21 4.25 -0.14 -12.33
N CYS A 22 3.78 -1.06 -11.49
CA CYS A 22 3.47 -0.78 -10.09
C CYS A 22 4.70 -0.29 -9.32
N LEU A 23 5.86 -0.95 -9.52
CA LEU A 23 7.12 -0.52 -8.89
C LEU A 23 7.53 0.89 -9.34
N ASN A 24 7.43 1.19 -10.63
CA ASN A 24 7.74 2.52 -11.16
C ASN A 24 6.80 3.60 -10.60
N VAL A 25 5.50 3.31 -10.49
CA VAL A 25 4.54 4.24 -9.90
C VAL A 25 4.87 4.48 -8.42
N LEU A 26 5.17 3.42 -7.66
CA LEU A 26 5.59 3.53 -6.26
C LEU A 26 6.83 4.43 -6.12
N HIS A 27 7.90 4.12 -6.86
CA HIS A 27 9.13 4.92 -6.78
C HIS A 27 8.91 6.38 -7.11
N ARG A 28 8.08 6.68 -8.11
CA ARG A 28 7.79 8.05 -8.53
C ARG A 28 6.90 8.77 -7.52
N CYS A 29 5.72 8.23 -7.19
CA CYS A 29 4.77 8.93 -6.33
C CYS A 29 5.31 9.12 -4.89
N LEU A 30 6.10 8.16 -4.37
CA LEU A 30 6.71 8.28 -3.06
C LEU A 30 7.95 9.20 -3.07
N GLY A 31 8.68 9.24 -4.19
CA GLY A 31 9.91 10.03 -4.30
C GLY A 31 9.70 11.51 -4.60
N ILE A 32 8.67 11.85 -5.39
CA ILE A 32 8.43 13.23 -5.82
C ILE A 32 8.00 14.15 -4.67
N MET A 33 7.50 13.59 -3.59
CA MET A 33 7.03 14.36 -2.43
C MET A 33 8.14 14.86 -1.52
N HIS A 34 9.40 14.42 -1.74
CA HIS A 34 10.53 14.89 -0.95
C HIS A 34 10.55 16.43 -0.83
N PRO A 35 10.75 17.01 0.36
CA PRO A 35 11.14 16.39 1.65
C PRO A 35 9.97 15.83 2.48
N GLU A 36 8.73 15.92 2.04
CA GLU A 36 7.58 15.35 2.74
C GLU A 36 7.49 13.83 2.48
N GLU A 37 6.85 13.10 3.38
CA GLU A 37 6.50 11.71 3.15
C GLU A 37 5.43 11.61 2.05
N GLY A 38 5.75 10.93 0.95
CA GLY A 38 4.77 10.51 -0.04
C GLY A 38 3.97 9.33 0.46
N CYS A 39 2.74 9.17 -0.01
CA CYS A 39 1.91 8.02 0.36
C CYS A 39 1.05 7.53 -0.81
N ALA A 40 0.66 6.26 -0.74
CA ALA A 40 -0.21 5.61 -1.71
C ALA A 40 -0.99 4.46 -1.06
N LEU A 41 -2.11 4.09 -1.66
CA LEU A 41 -2.86 2.89 -1.32
C LEU A 41 -2.46 1.74 -2.25
N LEU A 42 -2.38 0.55 -1.70
CA LEU A 42 -2.01 -0.68 -2.40
C LEU A 42 -3.26 -1.50 -2.66
N ILE A 43 -3.52 -1.83 -3.92
CA ILE A 43 -4.72 -2.55 -4.36
C ILE A 43 -4.31 -3.78 -5.16
N GLY A 44 -5.00 -4.89 -4.94
CA GLY A 44 -4.70 -6.12 -5.64
C GLY A 44 -5.48 -7.33 -5.15
N GLU A 45 -4.88 -8.49 -5.27
CA GLU A 45 -5.47 -9.76 -4.89
C GLU A 45 -4.84 -10.29 -3.60
N ARG A 46 -5.70 -10.66 -2.67
CA ARG A 46 -5.34 -11.32 -1.42
C ARG A 46 -5.74 -12.78 -1.48
N ASN A 47 -4.77 -13.65 -1.54
CA ASN A 47 -4.99 -15.09 -1.54
C ASN A 47 -4.61 -15.71 -0.19
N LEU A 48 -5.35 -16.70 0.27
CA LEU A 48 -5.06 -17.41 1.52
C LEU A 48 -3.98 -18.47 1.34
N THR A 49 -3.83 -19.02 0.14
CA THR A 49 -2.95 -20.15 -0.17
C THR A 49 -1.88 -19.84 -1.21
N ALA A 50 -1.86 -18.65 -1.76
CA ALA A 50 -0.93 -18.22 -2.80
C ALA A 50 -0.31 -16.85 -2.45
N PRO A 51 0.77 -16.45 -3.13
CA PRO A 51 1.33 -15.11 -2.97
C PRO A 51 0.28 -14.02 -3.21
N TRP A 52 0.35 -12.94 -2.44
CA TRP A 52 -0.47 -11.78 -2.71
C TRP A 52 0.04 -11.05 -3.94
N ARG A 53 -0.86 -10.40 -4.66
CA ARG A 53 -0.57 -9.71 -5.91
C ARG A 53 -0.93 -8.24 -5.80
N LEU A 54 0.06 -7.36 -5.95
CA LEU A 54 -0.14 -5.92 -6.11
C LEU A 54 -0.36 -5.64 -7.60
N SER A 55 -1.55 -5.19 -7.97
CA SER A 55 -1.93 -4.89 -9.35
C SER A 55 -2.14 -3.41 -9.61
N THR A 56 -2.33 -2.61 -8.58
CA THR A 56 -2.57 -1.17 -8.70
C THR A 56 -2.01 -0.42 -7.51
N VAL A 57 -1.31 0.65 -7.81
CA VAL A 57 -0.89 1.67 -6.85
C VAL A 57 -1.80 2.88 -7.05
N TRP A 58 -2.42 3.34 -5.98
CA TRP A 58 -3.26 4.52 -5.96
C TRP A 58 -2.53 5.65 -5.24
N PRO A 59 -1.87 6.58 -5.96
CA PRO A 59 -1.16 7.69 -5.34
C PRO A 59 -2.11 8.60 -4.56
N CYS A 60 -1.68 9.04 -3.38
CA CYS A 60 -2.43 9.95 -2.53
C CYS A 60 -1.58 11.16 -2.18
N CYS A 61 -2.22 12.30 -1.94
CA CYS A 61 -1.57 13.42 -1.30
C CYS A 61 -1.41 13.18 0.19
N ASN A 62 -0.31 13.63 0.79
CA ASN A 62 -0.16 13.59 2.23
C ASN A 62 -1.10 14.63 2.88
N ALA A 63 -2.17 14.13 3.49
CA ALA A 63 -3.20 14.94 4.14
C ALA A 63 -2.92 15.24 5.63
N TRP A 64 -1.70 14.97 6.12
CA TRP A 64 -1.32 15.27 7.49
C TRP A 64 -1.43 16.76 7.78
N ARG A 65 -2.14 17.10 8.85
CA ARG A 65 -2.40 18.50 9.26
C ARG A 65 -1.75 18.91 10.57
N GLY A 66 -0.86 18.07 11.11
CA GLY A 66 -0.26 18.31 12.43
C GLY A 66 -1.20 17.94 13.59
N ASN A 67 -0.65 17.99 14.79
CA ASN A 67 -1.45 17.95 16.02
C ASN A 67 -1.92 19.36 16.34
N ALA A 68 -3.09 19.51 16.95
CA ALA A 68 -3.73 20.80 17.26
C ALA A 68 -2.91 21.78 18.13
N GLU A 69 -1.70 21.40 18.56
CA GLU A 69 -0.83 22.15 19.45
C GLU A 69 0.29 22.94 18.75
N GLY A 70 0.05 23.43 17.53
CA GLY A 70 0.83 24.58 17.03
C GLY A 70 2.25 24.31 16.52
N SER A 71 2.65 23.09 16.25
CA SER A 71 3.94 22.83 15.58
C SER A 71 3.77 22.90 14.05
N ALA A 72 4.72 23.56 13.38
CA ALA A 72 4.64 23.83 11.95
C ALA A 72 4.37 22.56 11.12
N ASP A 73 3.23 22.52 10.43
CA ASP A 73 2.73 21.40 9.63
C ASP A 73 3.76 20.78 8.68
N THR A 74 4.64 21.61 8.12
CA THR A 74 5.66 21.21 7.15
C THR A 74 6.73 20.28 7.75
N VAL A 75 7.22 20.57 8.96
CA VAL A 75 8.25 19.75 9.62
C VAL A 75 7.72 18.38 9.98
N GLN A 76 6.45 18.28 10.31
CA GLN A 76 5.83 17.00 10.66
C GLN A 76 5.53 16.13 9.44
N ARG A 77 5.27 16.71 8.27
CA ARG A 77 5.06 15.97 7.03
C ARG A 77 6.30 15.25 6.51
N CYS A 78 7.50 15.67 6.92
CA CYS A 78 8.75 14.97 6.61
C CYS A 78 8.90 13.63 7.36
N SER A 79 8.06 13.39 8.37
CA SER A 79 8.11 12.18 9.21
C SER A 79 6.73 11.64 9.57
N ARG A 80 5.68 12.12 8.91
CA ARG A 80 4.28 11.73 9.14
C ARG A 80 3.48 11.84 7.84
N PHE A 81 2.57 10.92 7.66
CA PHE A 81 1.57 11.00 6.61
C PHE A 81 0.18 10.66 7.12
N ALA A 82 -0.81 11.13 6.40
CA ALA A 82 -2.18 10.71 6.53
C ALA A 82 -2.82 10.61 5.14
N ILE A 83 -3.68 9.64 4.95
CA ILE A 83 -4.46 9.50 3.71
C ILE A 83 -5.85 10.08 3.97
N ASP A 84 -6.32 10.95 3.07
CA ASP A 84 -7.66 11.52 3.15
C ASP A 84 -8.70 10.37 3.14
N PRO A 85 -9.63 10.30 4.10
CA PRO A 85 -10.66 9.28 4.12
C PRO A 85 -11.51 9.20 2.84
N ARG A 86 -11.67 10.32 2.13
CA ARG A 86 -12.38 10.35 0.85
C ARG A 86 -11.62 9.61 -0.23
N GLU A 87 -10.30 9.77 -0.28
CA GLU A 87 -9.43 9.01 -1.19
C GLU A 87 -9.49 7.50 -0.88
N GLN A 88 -9.43 7.16 0.40
CA GLN A 88 -9.52 5.77 0.83
C GLN A 88 -10.87 5.13 0.42
N ILE A 89 -11.98 5.85 0.60
CA ILE A 89 -13.30 5.37 0.18
C ILE A 89 -13.39 5.25 -1.34
N ALA A 90 -12.84 6.22 -2.09
CA ALA A 90 -12.83 6.17 -3.55
C ALA A 90 -12.05 4.95 -4.07
N ALA A 91 -10.84 4.73 -3.54
CA ALA A 91 -9.99 3.59 -3.88
C ALA A 91 -10.67 2.25 -3.53
N GLN A 92 -11.29 2.14 -2.36
CA GLN A 92 -12.05 0.93 -1.97
C GLN A 92 -13.22 0.64 -2.91
N ARG A 93 -13.99 1.65 -3.30
CA ARG A 93 -15.10 1.50 -4.25
C ARG A 93 -14.59 1.06 -5.63
N TRP A 94 -13.49 1.65 -6.08
CA TRP A 94 -12.84 1.29 -7.34
C TRP A 94 -12.33 -0.15 -7.32
N ALA A 95 -11.66 -0.57 -6.23
CA ALA A 95 -11.15 -1.94 -6.06
C ALA A 95 -12.27 -2.98 -6.09
N ARG A 96 -13.38 -2.75 -5.35
CA ARG A 96 -14.52 -3.66 -5.31
C ARG A 96 -15.16 -3.90 -6.67
N ARG A 97 -15.23 -2.87 -7.53
CA ARG A 97 -15.76 -3.01 -8.90
C ARG A 97 -14.90 -3.88 -9.80
N ARG A 98 -13.66 -4.16 -9.40
CA ARG A 98 -12.65 -4.93 -10.14
C ARG A 98 -12.26 -6.23 -9.45
N THR A 99 -13.06 -6.67 -8.49
CA THR A 99 -12.79 -7.87 -7.68
C THR A 99 -11.43 -7.81 -6.95
N CYS A 100 -10.89 -6.62 -6.78
CA CYS A 100 -9.66 -6.35 -6.03
C CYS A 100 -9.95 -5.91 -4.60
N GLN A 101 -8.93 -5.96 -3.74
CA GLN A 101 -9.00 -5.57 -2.34
C GLN A 101 -7.90 -4.56 -2.00
N MET A 102 -8.13 -3.82 -0.92
CA MET A 102 -7.08 -3.02 -0.30
C MET A 102 -6.09 -3.95 0.40
N LEU A 103 -4.84 -3.95 -0.04
CA LEU A 103 -3.77 -4.76 0.53
C LEU A 103 -3.09 -4.04 1.69
N GLY A 104 -3.00 -2.71 1.63
CA GLY A 104 -2.34 -1.89 2.62
C GLY A 104 -1.97 -0.51 2.09
N VAL A 105 -0.90 0.05 2.64
CA VAL A 105 -0.40 1.39 2.30
C VAL A 105 1.06 1.37 1.90
N ALA A 106 1.49 2.36 1.12
CA ALA A 106 2.89 2.65 0.91
C ALA A 106 3.19 4.09 1.34
N HIS A 107 4.40 4.33 1.87
CA HIS A 107 4.88 5.67 2.19
C HIS A 107 6.39 5.77 2.02
N SER A 108 6.91 6.99 2.07
CA SER A 108 8.35 7.21 2.03
C SER A 108 8.89 7.69 3.37
N HIS A 109 10.14 7.34 3.63
CA HIS A 109 10.97 7.89 4.69
C HIS A 109 12.07 8.74 4.04
N PRO A 110 11.88 10.07 3.87
CA PRO A 110 12.83 10.91 3.15
C PRO A 110 14.26 10.87 3.72
N GLU A 111 14.39 10.84 5.06
CA GLU A 111 15.67 10.96 5.76
C GLU A 111 16.15 9.64 6.40
N THR A 112 15.33 8.60 6.40
CA THR A 112 15.65 7.35 7.11
C THR A 112 15.54 6.12 6.22
N SER A 113 15.88 4.96 6.77
CA SER A 113 15.83 3.68 6.07
C SER A 113 14.38 3.22 5.80
N ALA A 114 14.22 2.24 4.91
CA ALA A 114 12.93 1.62 4.58
C ALA A 114 12.42 0.65 5.68
N GLN A 115 12.67 0.98 6.95
CA GLN A 115 12.23 0.20 8.12
C GLN A 115 11.01 0.86 8.76
N PRO A 116 10.00 0.09 9.20
CA PRO A 116 8.86 0.64 9.92
C PRO A 116 9.27 1.33 11.21
N SER A 117 8.91 2.59 11.35
CA SER A 117 9.11 3.37 12.56
C SER A 117 8.19 2.92 13.70
N LEU A 118 8.43 3.40 14.92
CA LEU A 118 7.51 3.18 16.03
C LEU A 118 6.13 3.78 15.76
N HIS A 119 6.08 4.90 15.01
CA HIS A 119 4.85 5.54 14.60
C HIS A 119 4.06 4.67 13.62
N ASP A 120 4.71 4.13 12.59
CA ASP A 120 4.09 3.24 11.60
C ASP A 120 3.49 2.00 12.27
N ARG A 121 4.22 1.44 13.22
CA ARG A 121 3.75 0.29 13.98
C ARG A 121 2.56 0.63 14.87
N ARG A 122 2.56 1.81 15.50
CA ARG A 122 1.51 2.23 16.44
C ARG A 122 0.22 2.61 15.71
N TRP A 123 0.31 3.29 14.57
CA TRP A 123 -0.83 3.87 13.88
C TRP A 123 -1.21 3.15 12.59
N GLY A 124 -0.34 2.28 12.07
CA GLY A 124 -0.66 1.44 10.93
C GLY A 124 -1.87 0.54 11.21
N GLU A 125 -2.62 0.21 10.17
CA GLU A 125 -3.73 -0.74 10.25
C GLU A 125 -3.17 -2.16 10.39
N PRO A 126 -3.52 -2.92 11.46
CA PRO A 126 -3.07 -4.30 11.61
C PRO A 126 -3.59 -5.19 10.47
N GLU A 127 -2.86 -6.28 10.22
CA GLU A 127 -3.17 -7.26 9.19
C GLU A 127 -3.19 -6.66 7.78
N ARG A 128 -2.25 -5.72 7.53
CA ARG A 128 -2.04 -5.05 6.25
C ARG A 128 -0.58 -5.04 5.83
N LEU A 129 -0.40 -4.92 4.52
CA LEU A 129 0.90 -4.64 3.93
C LEU A 129 1.30 -3.18 4.16
N MET A 130 2.58 -2.98 4.35
CA MET A 130 3.22 -1.68 4.41
C MET A 130 4.45 -1.70 3.49
N LEU A 131 4.47 -0.88 2.46
CA LEU A 131 5.64 -0.70 1.61
C LEU A 131 6.29 0.63 1.98
N ILE A 132 7.59 0.61 2.25
CA ILE A 132 8.34 1.80 2.64
C ILE A 132 9.46 2.03 1.65
N ARG A 133 9.55 3.26 1.13
CA ARG A 133 10.65 3.73 0.28
C ARG A 133 11.55 4.67 1.08
N SER A 134 12.84 4.35 1.20
CA SER A 134 13.82 5.27 1.79
C SER A 134 14.13 6.45 0.87
N GLY A 135 14.71 7.53 1.41
CA GLY A 135 15.20 8.66 0.62
C GLY A 135 16.25 8.25 -0.42
N GLN A 136 17.01 7.18 -0.15
CA GLN A 136 17.99 6.62 -1.06
C GLN A 136 17.39 5.73 -2.16
N GLY A 137 16.07 5.52 -2.15
CA GLY A 137 15.36 4.75 -3.17
C GLY A 137 15.20 3.25 -2.87
N GLU A 138 15.66 2.75 -1.73
CA GLU A 138 15.38 1.38 -1.32
C GLU A 138 13.87 1.21 -1.06
N LEU A 139 13.26 0.16 -1.60
CA LEU A 139 11.85 -0.19 -1.35
C LEU A 139 11.78 -1.53 -0.63
N ARG A 140 11.15 -1.56 0.53
CA ARG A 140 10.91 -2.78 1.31
C ARG A 140 9.44 -2.96 1.62
N ALA A 141 9.01 -4.22 1.69
CA ALA A 141 7.65 -4.60 2.05
C ALA A 141 7.64 -5.27 3.43
N TRP A 142 6.60 -4.96 4.17
CA TRP A 142 6.39 -5.41 5.53
C TRP A 142 4.94 -5.85 5.73
N TRP A 143 4.75 -6.83 6.57
CA TRP A 143 3.45 -7.18 7.12
C TRP A 143 3.35 -6.65 8.54
N LEU A 144 2.31 -5.86 8.81
CA LEU A 144 1.96 -5.48 10.18
C LEU A 144 0.96 -6.48 10.71
N GLY A 145 1.38 -7.35 11.60
CA GLY A 145 0.56 -8.38 12.19
C GLY A 145 -0.46 -7.85 13.19
N ARG A 146 -1.32 -8.74 13.68
CA ARG A 146 -2.44 -8.40 14.57
C ARG A 146 -2.00 -7.73 15.87
N HIS A 147 -0.87 -8.18 16.42
CA HIS A 147 -0.29 -7.63 17.66
C HIS A 147 0.82 -6.62 17.38
N ARG A 148 0.84 -6.04 16.15
CA ARG A 148 1.79 -5.04 15.68
C ARG A 148 3.23 -5.53 15.55
N GLU A 149 3.41 -6.84 15.48
CA GLU A 149 4.66 -7.47 15.05
C GLU A 149 4.92 -7.17 13.57
N ILE A 150 6.20 -7.05 13.22
CA ILE A 150 6.63 -6.72 11.86
C ILE A 150 7.32 -7.92 11.24
N HIS A 151 6.85 -8.32 10.07
CA HIS A 151 7.46 -9.39 9.28
C HIS A 151 7.89 -8.87 7.91
N PRO A 152 9.13 -9.10 7.47
CA PRO A 152 9.56 -8.73 6.14
C PRO A 152 8.85 -9.58 5.09
N ILE A 153 8.51 -8.94 3.96
CA ILE A 153 7.87 -9.58 2.81
C ILE A 153 8.81 -9.47 1.62
N THR A 154 9.02 -10.56 0.93
CA THR A 154 9.80 -10.54 -0.32
C THR A 154 8.96 -9.94 -1.45
N ILE A 155 9.47 -8.93 -2.15
CA ILE A 155 8.86 -8.40 -3.37
C ILE A 155 9.47 -9.13 -4.55
N THR A 156 8.63 -9.71 -5.41
CA THR A 156 9.06 -10.36 -6.66
C THR A 156 8.37 -9.70 -7.84
N ASN A 157 9.18 -9.30 -8.80
CA ASN A 157 8.70 -8.80 -10.08
C ASN A 157 8.22 -9.99 -10.91
N SER A 158 6.92 -10.08 -11.14
CA SER A 158 6.34 -11.06 -12.05
C SER A 158 6.18 -10.41 -13.43
N ILE A 159 6.82 -10.99 -14.43
CA ILE A 159 6.56 -10.67 -15.83
C ILE A 159 5.15 -11.22 -16.12
N TRP A 160 4.15 -10.35 -16.11
CA TRP A 160 2.82 -10.72 -16.59
C TRP A 160 2.89 -10.71 -18.10
N ASP A 161 2.77 -11.89 -18.69
CA ASP A 161 2.41 -11.99 -20.10
C ASP A 161 1.03 -11.34 -20.27
N THR A 162 0.97 -10.22 -20.96
CA THR A 162 -0.27 -9.49 -21.27
C THR A 162 -1.09 -10.20 -22.36
N GLN A 163 -1.15 -11.52 -22.32
CA GLN A 163 -1.88 -12.34 -23.29
C GLN A 163 -3.20 -12.88 -22.74
N ASP A 164 -3.97 -12.13 -21.97
CA ASP A 164 -5.37 -12.57 -21.77
C ASP A 164 -6.35 -11.43 -21.47
N HIS A 165 -6.36 -10.41 -22.33
CA HIS A 165 -7.59 -9.63 -22.54
C HIS A 165 -7.77 -9.46 -24.05
N GLY A 166 -8.29 -10.56 -24.63
CA GLY A 166 -8.75 -10.61 -25.99
C GLY A 166 -9.70 -9.46 -26.29
N GLU A 167 -9.52 -8.91 -27.46
CA GLU A 167 -10.48 -8.27 -28.34
C GLU A 167 -11.85 -7.97 -27.73
N ALA A 168 -12.03 -6.75 -27.22
CA ALA A 168 -13.37 -6.17 -27.11
C ALA A 168 -13.51 -5.14 -28.22
N ALA A 169 -14.15 -5.62 -29.28
CA ALA A 169 -14.91 -4.93 -30.31
C ALA A 169 -14.87 -3.39 -30.29
N VAL A 170 -14.14 -2.83 -31.23
CA VAL A 170 -14.41 -1.52 -31.80
C VAL A 170 -15.74 -1.63 -32.55
N SER A 171 -16.84 -1.22 -31.93
CA SER A 171 -18.09 -0.95 -32.66
C SER A 171 -18.04 0.48 -33.16
N GLU A 172 -17.92 0.62 -34.46
CA GLU A 172 -18.08 1.85 -35.19
C GLU A 172 -19.41 2.51 -34.87
N CYS A 173 -19.37 3.74 -34.35
CA CYS A 173 -20.48 4.66 -34.45
C CYS A 173 -20.47 5.29 -35.85
N ARG A 174 -21.50 4.94 -36.64
CA ARG A 174 -21.98 5.77 -37.75
C ARG A 174 -23.03 6.75 -37.25
#